data_26569f0fe286d2b95440a865070c9c4b
#
_entry.id   26569f0fe286d2b95440a865070c9c4b
#
_cell.length_a   1.000
_cell.length_b   1.000
_cell.length_c   1.000
_cell.angle_alpha   90.00
_cell.angle_beta   90.00
_cell.angle_gamma   90.00
#
_symmetry.space_group_name_H-M   'P 1'
#
loop_
_entity.id
_entity.type
_entity.pdbx_description
1 polymer ?
#
loop_
_entity_poly.entity_id
_entity_poly.type
_entity_poly.pdbx_seq_one_letter_code
_entity_poly.pdbx_strand_id
1 'polypeptide(L)'
;MRRLADALAAGLVVAGGLAVLATVALGLRLLRAVGGRGPRRVVYLGTGQIAQVFPRNGVNLFLERECSDFGGYFEQMWNVHFPAGARGKLDLSPRHHLIDVDFCLPWLSGRGFHLAHNAWREVAFLLWLLPFLCRRRASIVTATNPYLQGLNAAVASRLLGLPYAVIITRDYDWDWTVLGKQAFRSVYPTRRLERAVGRWVLRHASLVLADREYYRQYALRNGAAPHRAVATRVLADRAYAAAPAPSPEIRRRYGLGSGPLVSYVGRLDADKFPLDLVECLALVRRQFPGAVLACAGSGALRDSMQQRACELGVADALRLLGTLDLDELPGLLASSDVFVAPHMGYTLVEARLTGVPIVTYDYDFHAEVVKDGETGYLAPLRDVSGLAGRVCRVLADPAGGRAMGNRLRERLLREHRLEAVAPLYRQAYERVLGSAR
;
A
#
# COMPACT_ATOMS: atom_id res chain seq x y z
N MET A 1 -5.99 -24.37 30.22
CA MET A 1 -6.41 -25.53 29.43
C MET A 1 -6.83 -25.18 28.02
N ARG A 2 -7.82 -24.29 27.75
CA ARG A 2 -8.26 -23.95 26.35
C ARG A 2 -7.14 -23.50 25.41
N ARG A 3 -6.23 -22.63 25.85
CA ARG A 3 -5.09 -22.17 25.01
C ARG A 3 -4.13 -23.31 24.63
N LEU A 4 -3.93 -24.27 25.52
CA LEU A 4 -3.09 -25.45 25.23
C LEU A 4 -3.79 -26.37 24.24
N ALA A 5 -5.09 -26.60 24.42
CA ALA A 5 -5.88 -27.39 23.47
C ALA A 5 -5.92 -26.77 22.08
N ASP A 6 -6.05 -25.44 21.97
CA ASP A 6 -6.00 -24.72 20.69
C ASP A 6 -4.62 -24.86 20.02
N ALA A 7 -3.54 -24.71 20.78
CA ALA A 7 -2.18 -24.88 20.27
C ALA A 7 -1.90 -26.32 19.80
N LEU A 8 -2.36 -27.33 20.54
CA LEU A 8 -2.25 -28.73 20.14
C LEU A 8 -3.08 -29.04 18.89
N ALA A 9 -4.32 -28.54 18.82
CA ALA A 9 -5.17 -28.68 17.63
C ALA A 9 -4.53 -28.00 16.41
N ALA A 10 -3.97 -26.81 16.57
CA ALA A 10 -3.23 -26.12 15.51
C ALA A 10 -2.01 -26.95 15.05
N GLY A 11 -1.25 -27.53 15.98
CA GLY A 11 -0.12 -28.39 15.67
C GLY A 11 -0.51 -29.62 14.85
N LEU A 12 -1.61 -30.28 15.20
CA LEU A 12 -2.14 -31.42 14.47
C LEU A 12 -2.60 -31.04 13.06
N VAL A 13 -3.29 -29.92 12.91
CA VAL A 13 -3.72 -29.40 11.59
C VAL A 13 -2.51 -29.11 10.71
N VAL A 14 -1.47 -28.48 11.25
CA VAL A 14 -0.24 -28.19 10.49
C VAL A 14 0.48 -29.48 10.11
N ALA A 15 0.69 -30.42 11.03
CA ALA A 15 1.40 -31.67 10.75
C ALA A 15 0.69 -32.53 9.71
N GLY A 16 -0.63 -32.74 9.87
CA GLY A 16 -1.43 -33.45 8.87
C GLY A 16 -1.47 -32.73 7.52
N GLY A 17 -1.61 -31.42 7.54
CA GLY A 17 -1.58 -30.59 6.33
C GLY A 17 -0.27 -30.66 5.58
N LEU A 18 0.88 -30.65 6.27
CA LEU A 18 2.19 -30.76 5.63
C LEU A 18 2.39 -32.09 4.91
N ALA A 19 1.91 -33.21 5.48
CA ALA A 19 1.97 -34.53 4.86
C ALA A 19 1.16 -34.57 3.54
N VAL A 20 -0.08 -34.04 3.58
CA VAL A 20 -0.94 -33.95 2.39
C VAL A 20 -0.32 -33.02 1.33
N LEU A 21 0.18 -31.85 1.76
CA LEU A 21 0.84 -30.90 0.86
C LEU A 21 2.06 -31.49 0.16
N ALA A 22 2.90 -32.26 0.87
CA ALA A 22 4.06 -32.92 0.28
C ALA A 22 3.67 -33.93 -0.80
N THR A 23 2.64 -34.76 -0.52
CA THR A 23 2.14 -35.75 -1.47
C THR A 23 1.54 -35.09 -2.72
N VAL A 24 0.68 -34.08 -2.55
CA VAL A 24 0.09 -33.33 -3.66
C VAL A 24 1.17 -32.63 -4.49
N ALA A 25 2.15 -32.02 -3.83
CA ALA A 25 3.22 -31.29 -4.50
C ALA A 25 4.11 -32.21 -5.36
N LEU A 26 4.40 -33.43 -4.89
CA LEU A 26 5.19 -34.37 -5.68
C LEU A 26 4.51 -34.72 -7.00
N GLY A 27 3.21 -35.03 -6.97
CA GLY A 27 2.43 -35.31 -8.19
C GLY A 27 2.37 -34.09 -9.14
N LEU A 28 2.17 -32.89 -8.59
CA LEU A 28 2.11 -31.67 -9.38
C LEU A 28 3.46 -31.27 -9.99
N ARG A 29 4.58 -31.53 -9.30
CA ARG A 29 5.93 -31.33 -9.86
C ARG A 29 6.17 -32.19 -11.09
N LEU A 30 5.81 -33.47 -11.04
CA LEU A 30 5.95 -34.38 -12.16
C LEU A 30 5.15 -33.91 -13.38
N LEU A 31 3.91 -33.47 -13.17
CA LEU A 31 3.07 -32.88 -14.23
C LEU A 31 3.66 -31.61 -14.84
N ARG A 32 4.34 -30.81 -14.03
CA ARG A 32 4.97 -29.57 -14.49
C ARG A 32 6.25 -29.79 -15.28
N ALA A 33 7.04 -30.79 -14.93
CA ALA A 33 8.30 -31.13 -15.60
C ALA A 33 8.12 -31.51 -17.07
N VAL A 34 6.92 -32.02 -17.42
CA VAL A 34 6.57 -32.42 -18.81
C VAL A 34 6.20 -31.22 -19.69
N GLY A 35 5.87 -30.04 -19.08
CA GLY A 35 5.48 -28.85 -19.80
C GLY A 35 6.68 -27.92 -20.06
N GLY A 36 6.99 -27.66 -21.35
CA GLY A 36 8.02 -26.68 -21.71
C GLY A 36 7.79 -25.27 -21.15
N ARG A 37 8.78 -24.36 -21.31
CA ARG A 37 8.64 -22.95 -20.93
C ARG A 37 7.48 -22.33 -21.73
N GLY A 38 6.39 -22.05 -21.02
CA GLY A 38 5.20 -21.39 -21.56
C GLY A 38 5.28 -19.87 -21.43
N PRO A 39 4.22 -19.18 -21.85
CA PRO A 39 4.09 -17.73 -21.72
C PRO A 39 4.25 -17.25 -20.28
N ARG A 40 4.69 -15.99 -20.11
CA ARG A 40 4.92 -15.41 -18.79
C ARG A 40 3.61 -15.14 -18.07
N ARG A 41 3.41 -15.78 -16.93
CA ARG A 41 2.20 -15.73 -16.13
C ARG A 41 2.54 -15.52 -14.67
N VAL A 42 1.91 -14.51 -14.06
CA VAL A 42 2.15 -14.14 -12.67
C VAL A 42 0.91 -14.35 -11.81
N VAL A 43 1.12 -14.85 -10.60
CA VAL A 43 0.09 -14.90 -9.56
C VAL A 43 0.55 -14.02 -8.40
N TYR A 44 -0.19 -12.94 -8.15
CA TYR A 44 0.00 -12.08 -6.99
C TYR A 44 -0.81 -12.59 -5.82
N LEU A 45 -0.18 -12.69 -4.66
CA LEU A 45 -0.84 -12.99 -3.38
C LEU A 45 -0.93 -11.70 -2.58
N GLY A 46 -2.16 -11.25 -2.33
CA GLY A 46 -2.46 -10.01 -1.63
C GLY A 46 -3.43 -10.20 -0.46
N THR A 47 -3.59 -9.14 0.31
CA THR A 47 -4.64 -8.99 1.32
C THR A 47 -5.73 -8.07 0.77
N GLY A 48 -6.96 -8.22 1.24
CA GLY A 48 -8.09 -7.37 0.85
C GLY A 48 -9.26 -8.19 0.33
N GLN A 49 -10.17 -7.49 -0.33
CA GLN A 49 -11.36 -8.07 -0.98
C GLN A 49 -11.65 -7.29 -2.25
N ILE A 50 -12.19 -7.95 -3.26
CA ILE A 50 -12.65 -7.29 -4.49
C ILE A 50 -13.58 -6.12 -4.15
N ALA A 51 -14.53 -6.31 -3.24
CA ALA A 51 -15.45 -5.26 -2.81
C ALA A 51 -14.80 -4.06 -2.12
N GLN A 52 -13.61 -4.22 -1.53
CA GLN A 52 -12.84 -3.13 -0.90
C GLN A 52 -11.91 -2.44 -1.90
N VAL A 53 -11.45 -3.17 -2.91
CA VAL A 53 -10.54 -2.68 -3.94
C VAL A 53 -11.30 -1.84 -4.98
N PHE A 54 -12.60 -2.09 -5.13
CA PHE A 54 -13.49 -1.36 -6.04
C PHE A 54 -14.55 -0.54 -5.29
N PRO A 55 -14.20 0.56 -4.62
CA PRO A 55 -15.20 1.55 -4.25
C PRO A 55 -15.68 2.24 -5.52
N ARG A 56 -16.94 2.08 -5.78
CA ARG A 56 -17.90 2.76 -6.67
C ARG A 56 -17.51 3.27 -8.08
N ASN A 57 -16.23 3.65 -8.39
CA ASN A 57 -15.87 4.27 -9.67
C ASN A 57 -14.53 3.81 -10.29
N GLY A 58 -13.94 2.66 -9.88
CA GLY A 58 -12.50 2.57 -10.04
C GLY A 58 -11.88 1.37 -10.73
N VAL A 59 -12.56 0.66 -11.67
CA VAL A 59 -11.90 -0.45 -12.41
C VAL A 59 -10.62 0.03 -13.12
N ASN A 60 -10.67 1.19 -13.77
CA ASN A 60 -9.53 1.73 -14.51
C ASN A 60 -8.38 2.14 -13.58
N LEU A 61 -8.70 2.74 -12.44
CA LEU A 61 -7.70 3.21 -11.47
C LEU A 61 -6.91 2.05 -10.84
N PHE A 62 -7.61 0.98 -10.49
CA PHE A 62 -6.98 -0.23 -9.97
C PHE A 62 -6.08 -0.91 -11.01
N LEU A 63 -6.55 -1.02 -12.24
CA LEU A 63 -5.77 -1.59 -13.36
C LEU A 63 -4.47 -0.84 -13.62
N GLU A 64 -4.52 0.48 -13.53
CA GLU A 64 -3.35 1.33 -13.77
C GLU A 64 -2.36 1.31 -12.59
N ARG A 65 -2.84 1.20 -11.35
CA ARG A 65 -2.01 1.24 -10.16
C ARG A 65 -1.42 -0.10 -9.76
N GLU A 66 -2.22 -1.16 -9.74
CA GLU A 66 -1.83 -2.43 -9.11
C GLU A 66 -1.70 -3.60 -10.07
N CYS A 67 -2.39 -3.53 -11.22
CA CYS A 67 -2.44 -4.63 -12.18
C CYS A 67 -1.76 -4.30 -13.51
N SER A 68 -0.81 -3.37 -13.52
CA SER A 68 -0.05 -3.09 -14.73
C SER A 68 0.66 -4.36 -15.21
N ASP A 69 0.38 -4.77 -16.44
CA ASP A 69 1.09 -5.84 -17.12
C ASP A 69 2.48 -5.41 -17.59
N PHE A 70 2.90 -4.23 -17.14
CA PHE A 70 4.16 -3.57 -17.53
C PHE A 70 4.33 -3.48 -19.05
N GLY A 71 3.23 -3.12 -19.74
CA GLY A 71 3.20 -3.00 -21.21
C GLY A 71 3.25 -4.35 -21.92
N GLY A 72 2.48 -5.32 -21.44
CA GLY A 72 2.34 -6.64 -22.04
C GLY A 72 3.45 -7.63 -21.69
N TYR A 73 4.24 -7.36 -20.65
CA TYR A 73 5.30 -8.29 -20.20
C TYR A 73 4.73 -9.60 -19.67
N PHE A 74 3.62 -9.55 -18.94
CA PHE A 74 2.87 -10.74 -18.53
C PHE A 74 1.67 -10.96 -19.45
N GLU A 75 1.53 -12.17 -19.95
CA GLU A 75 0.39 -12.57 -20.77
C GLU A 75 -0.88 -12.73 -19.94
N GLN A 76 -0.72 -13.20 -18.70
CA GLN A 76 -1.82 -13.42 -17.76
C GLN A 76 -1.40 -13.05 -16.34
N MET A 77 -2.29 -12.44 -15.60
CA MET A 77 -2.10 -12.01 -14.22
C MET A 77 -3.32 -12.39 -13.37
N TRP A 78 -3.07 -13.00 -12.23
CA TRP A 78 -4.09 -13.29 -11.23
C TRP A 78 -3.71 -12.62 -9.92
N ASN A 79 -4.59 -11.79 -9.37
CA ASN A 79 -4.49 -11.27 -8.03
C ASN A 79 -5.39 -12.12 -7.13
N VAL A 80 -4.78 -12.90 -6.26
CA VAL A 80 -5.44 -13.77 -5.31
C VAL A 80 -5.40 -13.11 -3.95
N HIS A 81 -6.56 -12.74 -3.42
CA HIS A 81 -6.71 -12.15 -2.09
C HIS A 81 -7.04 -13.25 -1.08
N PHE A 82 -6.20 -13.35 -0.05
CA PHE A 82 -6.36 -14.29 1.05
C PHE A 82 -5.75 -13.73 2.34
N PRO A 83 -6.41 -13.85 3.48
CA PRO A 83 -7.81 -14.21 3.67
C PRO A 83 -8.75 -13.07 3.25
N ALA A 84 -9.72 -13.36 2.38
CA ALA A 84 -10.60 -12.33 1.83
C ALA A 84 -11.92 -12.15 2.61
N GLY A 85 -12.26 -13.06 3.54
CA GLY A 85 -13.53 -13.05 4.27
C GLY A 85 -14.75 -13.47 3.44
N ALA A 86 -14.58 -13.57 2.11
CA ALA A 86 -15.58 -14.00 1.14
C ALA A 86 -14.91 -14.73 -0.01
N ARG A 87 -15.72 -15.34 -0.89
CA ARG A 87 -15.24 -15.90 -2.17
C ARG A 87 -15.82 -15.08 -3.31
N GLY A 88 -14.99 -14.77 -4.29
CA GLY A 88 -15.42 -14.00 -5.44
C GLY A 88 -14.42 -14.09 -6.59
N LYS A 89 -14.89 -13.74 -7.78
CA LYS A 89 -14.07 -13.62 -8.99
C LYS A 89 -14.52 -12.41 -9.77
N LEU A 90 -13.58 -11.63 -10.27
CA LEU A 90 -13.82 -10.52 -11.15
C LEU A 90 -12.73 -10.50 -12.23
N ASP A 91 -13.15 -10.53 -13.50
CA ASP A 91 -12.25 -10.41 -14.63
C ASP A 91 -12.20 -8.94 -15.06
N LEU A 92 -11.08 -8.27 -14.81
CA LEU A 92 -10.87 -6.86 -15.14
C LEU A 92 -10.60 -6.67 -16.63
N SER A 93 -9.91 -7.63 -17.23
CA SER A 93 -9.63 -7.72 -18.64
C SER A 93 -9.37 -9.20 -18.99
N PRO A 94 -9.25 -9.54 -20.29
CA PRO A 94 -8.86 -10.89 -20.68
C PRO A 94 -7.54 -11.38 -20.09
N ARG A 95 -6.70 -10.47 -19.59
CA ARG A 95 -5.38 -10.77 -19.01
C ARG A 95 -5.32 -10.62 -17.50
N HIS A 96 -6.26 -9.91 -16.88
CA HIS A 96 -6.22 -9.56 -15.45
C HIS A 96 -7.43 -10.13 -14.72
N HIS A 97 -7.19 -10.94 -13.71
CA HIS A 97 -8.20 -11.64 -12.95
C HIS A 97 -8.01 -11.38 -11.45
N LEU A 98 -9.09 -11.03 -10.76
CA LEU A 98 -9.12 -10.95 -9.31
C LEU A 98 -9.87 -12.15 -8.75
N ILE A 99 -9.35 -12.73 -7.67
CA ILE A 99 -9.94 -13.90 -7.03
C ILE A 99 -9.88 -13.70 -5.51
N ASP A 100 -11.06 -13.64 -4.90
CA ASP A 100 -11.18 -13.66 -3.43
C ASP A 100 -11.34 -15.10 -2.96
N VAL A 101 -10.49 -15.51 -2.02
CA VAL A 101 -10.46 -16.86 -1.47
C VAL A 101 -10.53 -16.81 0.05
N ASP A 102 -11.36 -17.65 0.63
CA ASP A 102 -11.42 -17.88 2.06
C ASP A 102 -11.81 -19.31 2.40
N PHE A 103 -11.25 -19.82 3.50
CA PHE A 103 -11.48 -21.17 4.03
C PHE A 103 -11.92 -21.11 5.50
N CYS A 104 -12.72 -20.11 5.83
CA CYS A 104 -13.24 -19.91 7.18
C CYS A 104 -14.07 -21.11 7.66
N LEU A 105 -13.83 -21.53 8.91
CA LEU A 105 -14.67 -22.49 9.65
C LEU A 105 -15.22 -21.77 10.89
N PRO A 106 -16.38 -21.10 10.78
CA PRO A 106 -16.94 -20.26 11.86
C PRO A 106 -17.15 -21.03 13.17
N TRP A 107 -17.54 -22.32 13.09
CA TRP A 107 -17.75 -23.15 14.26
C TRP A 107 -16.47 -23.41 15.08
N LEU A 108 -15.29 -23.38 14.43
CA LEU A 108 -13.99 -23.56 15.09
C LEU A 108 -13.56 -22.29 15.83
N SER A 109 -13.69 -21.13 15.18
CA SER A 109 -13.39 -19.84 15.80
C SER A 109 -14.35 -19.48 16.93
N GLY A 110 -15.65 -19.75 16.77
CA GLY A 110 -16.69 -19.52 17.77
C GLY A 110 -16.52 -20.35 19.06
N ARG A 111 -15.79 -21.45 19.00
CA ARG A 111 -15.42 -22.27 20.17
C ARG A 111 -14.12 -21.85 20.86
N GLY A 112 -13.46 -20.78 20.39
CA GLY A 112 -12.22 -20.28 20.96
C GLY A 112 -10.95 -20.98 20.46
N PHE A 113 -11.03 -21.76 19.36
CA PHE A 113 -9.90 -22.41 18.68
C PHE A 113 -9.34 -21.53 17.56
N HIS A 114 -8.87 -20.35 17.90
CA HIS A 114 -8.41 -19.35 16.92
C HIS A 114 -7.12 -19.75 16.20
N LEU A 115 -6.17 -20.38 16.92
CA LEU A 115 -4.90 -20.83 16.32
C LEU A 115 -5.14 -21.99 15.34
N ALA A 116 -5.95 -22.96 15.75
CA ALA A 116 -6.34 -24.09 14.90
C ALA A 116 -7.13 -23.64 13.68
N HIS A 117 -8.02 -22.66 13.84
CA HIS A 117 -8.75 -22.04 12.74
C HIS A 117 -7.83 -21.35 11.74
N ASN A 118 -6.88 -20.54 12.21
CA ASN A 118 -5.91 -19.88 11.34
C ASN A 118 -4.99 -20.91 10.64
N ALA A 119 -4.51 -21.92 11.38
CA ALA A 119 -3.71 -23.01 10.80
C ALA A 119 -4.47 -23.76 9.70
N TRP A 120 -5.76 -24.06 9.93
CA TRP A 120 -6.62 -24.67 8.91
C TRP A 120 -6.73 -23.79 7.66
N ARG A 121 -6.99 -22.48 7.81
CA ARG A 121 -7.12 -21.56 6.68
C ARG A 121 -5.88 -21.55 5.82
N GLU A 122 -4.69 -21.52 6.44
CA GLU A 122 -3.41 -21.52 5.72
C GLU A 122 -3.17 -22.84 4.97
N VAL A 123 -3.41 -23.99 5.62
CA VAL A 123 -3.27 -25.30 4.97
C VAL A 123 -4.26 -25.45 3.82
N ALA A 124 -5.52 -25.11 4.03
CA ALA A 124 -6.55 -25.18 2.98
C ALA A 124 -6.24 -24.23 1.81
N PHE A 125 -5.73 -23.04 2.11
CA PHE A 125 -5.28 -22.11 1.08
C PHE A 125 -4.13 -22.69 0.24
N LEU A 126 -3.12 -23.25 0.86
CA LEU A 126 -2.01 -23.89 0.14
C LEU A 126 -2.47 -25.10 -0.69
N LEU A 127 -3.37 -25.94 -0.16
CA LEU A 127 -3.96 -27.05 -0.91
C LEU A 127 -4.75 -26.57 -2.14
N TRP A 128 -5.39 -25.43 -2.05
CA TRP A 128 -6.05 -24.80 -3.19
C TRP A 128 -5.03 -24.12 -4.15
N LEU A 129 -4.02 -23.43 -3.59
CA LEU A 129 -3.07 -22.63 -4.35
C LEU A 129 -2.17 -23.50 -5.25
N LEU A 130 -1.68 -24.65 -4.76
CA LEU A 130 -0.76 -25.51 -5.52
C LEU A 130 -1.36 -25.99 -6.85
N PRO A 131 -2.56 -26.61 -6.87
CA PRO A 131 -3.21 -27.00 -8.14
C PRO A 131 -3.55 -25.77 -9.01
N PHE A 132 -3.93 -24.65 -8.39
CA PHE A 132 -4.21 -23.41 -9.11
C PHE A 132 -2.99 -22.93 -9.89
N LEU A 133 -1.81 -22.84 -9.24
CA LEU A 133 -0.57 -22.43 -9.87
C LEU A 133 -0.18 -23.35 -11.04
N CYS A 134 -0.38 -24.66 -10.88
CA CYS A 134 -0.09 -25.64 -11.92
C CYS A 134 -1.04 -25.51 -13.12
N ARG A 135 -2.38 -25.45 -12.86
CA ARG A 135 -3.38 -25.30 -13.94
C ARG A 135 -3.20 -24.00 -14.71
N ARG A 136 -2.83 -22.92 -14.04
CA ARG A 136 -2.55 -21.61 -14.65
C ARG A 136 -1.16 -21.54 -15.28
N ARG A 137 -0.32 -22.57 -15.11
CA ARG A 137 1.08 -22.59 -15.57
C ARG A 137 1.82 -21.33 -15.12
N ALA A 138 1.67 -20.96 -13.84
CA ALA A 138 2.32 -19.78 -13.29
C ALA A 138 3.84 -19.84 -13.47
N SER A 139 4.44 -18.75 -13.94
CA SER A 139 5.89 -18.63 -14.10
C SER A 139 6.56 -18.15 -12.81
N ILE A 140 5.84 -17.33 -12.04
CA ILE A 140 6.30 -16.76 -10.78
C ILE A 140 5.10 -16.49 -9.85
N VAL A 141 5.34 -16.59 -8.55
CA VAL A 141 4.40 -16.15 -7.53
C VAL A 141 4.95 -14.89 -6.88
N THR A 142 4.14 -13.83 -6.78
CA THR A 142 4.55 -12.55 -6.19
C THR A 142 3.69 -12.25 -4.97
N ALA A 143 4.31 -12.05 -3.81
CA ALA A 143 3.62 -11.71 -2.57
C ALA A 143 3.70 -10.21 -2.30
N THR A 144 2.61 -9.60 -1.80
CA THR A 144 2.54 -8.16 -1.50
C THR A 144 3.08 -7.78 -0.12
N ASN A 145 3.55 -8.74 0.66
CA ASN A 145 4.25 -8.53 1.93
C ASN A 145 5.12 -9.75 2.28
N PRO A 146 6.13 -9.60 3.16
CA PRO A 146 7.06 -10.68 3.49
C PRO A 146 6.53 -11.66 4.54
N TYR A 147 5.32 -11.47 5.05
CA TYR A 147 4.77 -12.24 6.17
C TYR A 147 3.84 -13.35 5.67
N LEU A 148 2.54 -13.14 5.77
CA LEU A 148 1.56 -14.20 5.45
C LEU A 148 1.62 -14.58 3.97
N GLN A 149 1.50 -13.61 3.07
CA GLN A 149 1.55 -13.85 1.63
C GLN A 149 2.93 -14.32 1.19
N GLY A 150 3.99 -13.73 1.76
CA GLY A 150 5.37 -14.13 1.50
C GLY A 150 5.65 -15.56 1.94
N LEU A 151 5.15 -15.98 3.10
CA LEU A 151 5.27 -17.35 3.58
C LEU A 151 4.55 -18.33 2.63
N ASN A 152 3.32 -18.02 2.24
CA ASN A 152 2.55 -18.85 1.32
C ASN A 152 3.22 -18.95 -0.07
N ALA A 153 3.73 -17.84 -0.59
CA ALA A 153 4.50 -17.82 -1.83
C ALA A 153 5.78 -18.68 -1.71
N ALA A 154 6.53 -18.53 -0.62
CA ALA A 154 7.77 -19.28 -0.39
C ALA A 154 7.53 -20.79 -0.26
N VAL A 155 6.48 -21.20 0.46
CA VAL A 155 6.10 -22.61 0.61
C VAL A 155 5.67 -23.19 -0.75
N ALA A 156 4.74 -22.53 -1.44
CA ALA A 156 4.26 -22.98 -2.74
C ALA A 156 5.41 -23.06 -3.76
N SER A 157 6.30 -22.08 -3.78
CA SER A 157 7.48 -22.04 -4.65
C SER A 157 8.43 -23.19 -4.39
N ARG A 158 8.74 -23.49 -3.13
CA ARG A 158 9.59 -24.64 -2.78
C ARG A 158 8.97 -25.97 -3.17
N LEU A 159 7.66 -26.10 -2.93
CA LEU A 159 6.92 -27.31 -3.26
C LEU A 159 6.80 -27.56 -4.76
N LEU A 160 6.69 -26.52 -5.58
CA LEU A 160 6.52 -26.62 -7.04
C LEU A 160 7.78 -26.35 -7.86
N GLY A 161 8.88 -25.97 -7.24
CA GLY A 161 10.10 -25.56 -7.97
C GLY A 161 9.94 -24.26 -8.76
N LEU A 162 9.13 -23.31 -8.26
CA LEU A 162 8.86 -22.01 -8.88
C LEU A 162 9.69 -20.91 -8.21
N PRO A 163 10.10 -19.87 -8.95
CA PRO A 163 10.58 -18.65 -8.32
C PRO A 163 9.44 -17.91 -7.62
N TYR A 164 9.77 -17.13 -6.57
CA TYR A 164 8.85 -16.18 -5.99
C TYR A 164 9.48 -14.82 -5.78
N ALA A 165 8.63 -13.80 -5.87
CA ALA A 165 8.98 -12.42 -5.59
C ALA A 165 8.23 -11.91 -4.35
N VAL A 166 8.79 -10.89 -3.70
CA VAL A 166 8.14 -10.17 -2.60
C VAL A 166 8.17 -8.69 -2.91
N ILE A 167 7.01 -8.03 -2.82
CA ILE A 167 6.88 -6.58 -2.95
C ILE A 167 6.92 -5.97 -1.56
N ILE A 168 7.74 -4.95 -1.37
CA ILE A 168 7.87 -4.19 -0.12
C ILE A 168 7.42 -2.76 -0.39
N THR A 169 6.32 -2.38 0.24
CA THR A 169 5.68 -1.06 0.14
C THR A 169 5.61 -0.34 1.48
N ARG A 170 6.26 -0.89 2.52
CA ARG A 170 6.18 -0.40 3.89
C ARG A 170 7.40 -0.83 4.71
N ASP A 171 7.82 0.02 5.66
CA ASP A 171 8.77 -0.36 6.72
C ASP A 171 8.01 -0.85 7.96
N TYR A 172 7.91 -2.17 8.11
CA TYR A 172 7.20 -2.79 9.24
C TYR A 172 7.97 -2.71 10.56
N ASP A 173 9.27 -2.42 10.54
CA ASP A 173 10.05 -2.18 11.76
C ASP A 173 9.74 -0.77 12.29
N TRP A 174 9.55 0.20 11.40
CA TRP A 174 9.08 1.53 11.75
C TRP A 174 7.67 1.49 12.36
N ASP A 175 6.73 0.78 11.73
CA ASP A 175 5.37 0.60 12.27
C ASP A 175 5.39 0.05 13.70
N TRP A 176 6.27 -0.89 13.97
CA TRP A 176 6.40 -1.45 15.31
C TRP A 176 7.03 -0.47 16.31
N THR A 177 8.12 0.21 15.93
CA THR A 177 8.87 1.08 16.85
C THR A 177 8.15 2.37 17.17
N VAL A 178 7.44 2.95 16.20
CA VAL A 178 6.78 4.25 16.35
C VAL A 178 5.30 4.12 16.70
N LEU A 179 4.59 3.16 16.11
CA LEU A 179 3.16 2.98 16.30
C LEU A 179 2.80 1.81 17.24
N GLY A 180 3.79 1.02 17.67
CA GLY A 180 3.53 -0.22 18.43
C GLY A 180 2.70 -1.26 17.66
N LYS A 181 2.61 -1.12 16.32
CA LYS A 181 1.71 -1.88 15.47
C LYS A 181 2.38 -3.11 14.88
N GLN A 182 1.88 -4.29 15.26
CA GLN A 182 2.24 -5.55 14.62
C GLN A 182 1.37 -5.76 13.37
N ALA A 183 1.97 -6.09 12.23
CA ALA A 183 1.25 -6.18 10.95
C ALA A 183 0.24 -7.33 10.91
N PHE A 184 0.60 -8.49 11.43
CA PHE A 184 -0.22 -9.71 11.37
C PHE A 184 -0.40 -10.34 12.76
N ARG A 185 -0.86 -9.54 13.74
CA ARG A 185 -1.07 -9.98 15.13
C ARG A 185 -2.07 -11.15 15.25
N SER A 186 -3.02 -11.25 14.35
CA SER A 186 -3.97 -12.36 14.33
C SER A 186 -3.36 -13.70 13.92
N VAL A 187 -2.22 -13.68 13.21
CA VAL A 187 -1.53 -14.87 12.71
C VAL A 187 -0.30 -15.19 13.56
N TYR A 188 0.49 -14.17 13.88
CA TYR A 188 1.73 -14.34 14.65
C TYR A 188 1.52 -13.87 16.09
N PRO A 189 1.70 -14.75 17.09
CA PRO A 189 1.47 -14.39 18.50
C PRO A 189 2.47 -13.34 19.03
N THR A 190 3.64 -13.24 18.41
CA THR A 190 4.69 -12.27 18.82
C THR A 190 5.34 -11.58 17.62
N ARG A 191 5.76 -10.33 17.80
CA ARG A 191 6.54 -9.59 16.79
C ARG A 191 7.87 -10.31 16.45
N ARG A 192 8.48 -11.00 17.41
CA ARG A 192 9.71 -11.77 17.18
C ARG A 192 9.51 -12.87 16.13
N LEU A 193 8.42 -13.64 16.26
CA LEU A 193 8.07 -14.70 15.31
C LEU A 193 7.73 -14.10 13.95
N GLU A 194 6.89 -13.07 13.91
CA GLU A 194 6.55 -12.36 12.67
C GLU A 194 7.81 -11.89 11.94
N ARG A 195 8.73 -11.24 12.65
CA ARG A 195 10.00 -10.75 12.10
C ARG A 195 10.90 -11.90 11.61
N ALA A 196 10.97 -13.00 12.36
CA ALA A 196 11.74 -14.18 11.96
C ALA A 196 11.23 -14.77 10.65
N VAL A 197 9.91 -14.89 10.50
CA VAL A 197 9.27 -15.34 9.24
C VAL A 197 9.57 -14.38 8.10
N GLY A 198 9.36 -13.08 8.31
CA GLY A 198 9.65 -12.07 7.28
C GLY A 198 11.10 -12.10 6.80
N ARG A 199 12.05 -12.20 7.73
CA ARG A 199 13.48 -12.34 7.41
C ARG A 199 13.78 -13.61 6.65
N TRP A 200 13.18 -14.73 7.06
CA TRP A 200 13.35 -16.00 6.35
C TRP A 200 12.82 -15.91 4.92
N VAL A 201 11.63 -15.34 4.74
CA VAL A 201 11.02 -15.12 3.41
C VAL A 201 11.92 -14.23 2.54
N LEU A 202 12.36 -13.07 3.05
CA LEU A 202 13.19 -12.14 2.28
C LEU A 202 14.55 -12.73 1.89
N ARG A 203 15.18 -13.51 2.79
CA ARG A 203 16.45 -14.19 2.53
C ARG A 203 16.37 -15.18 1.37
N HIS A 204 15.23 -15.86 1.21
CA HIS A 204 15.07 -16.92 0.21
C HIS A 204 14.28 -16.46 -1.03
N ALA A 205 13.80 -15.23 -1.07
CA ALA A 205 13.12 -14.70 -2.24
C ALA A 205 14.04 -14.71 -3.47
N SER A 206 13.50 -15.10 -4.61
CA SER A 206 14.20 -15.02 -5.89
C SER A 206 14.33 -13.56 -6.35
N LEU A 207 13.37 -12.72 -5.97
CA LEU A 207 13.32 -11.30 -6.28
C LEU A 207 12.61 -10.56 -5.14
N VAL A 208 13.14 -9.40 -4.76
CA VAL A 208 12.49 -8.46 -3.86
C VAL A 208 12.32 -7.15 -4.60
N LEU A 209 11.08 -6.73 -4.79
CA LEU A 209 10.71 -5.46 -5.42
C LEU A 209 10.32 -4.48 -4.32
N ALA A 210 10.99 -3.36 -4.26
CA ALA A 210 10.64 -2.28 -3.36
C ALA A 210 10.24 -1.05 -4.18
N ASP A 211 9.10 -0.45 -3.89
CA ASP A 211 8.60 0.68 -4.66
C ASP A 211 9.38 1.99 -4.42
N ARG A 212 10.42 1.93 -3.53
CA ARG A 212 11.34 3.03 -3.19
C ARG A 212 12.67 2.50 -2.71
N GLU A 213 13.71 3.30 -2.79
CA GLU A 213 15.02 2.94 -2.24
C GLU A 213 14.97 2.75 -0.72
N TYR A 214 14.22 3.59 0.00
CA TYR A 214 14.01 3.44 1.45
C TYR A 214 13.52 2.03 1.82
N TYR A 215 12.52 1.52 1.11
CA TYR A 215 12.00 0.17 1.36
C TYR A 215 12.91 -0.94 0.84
N ARG A 216 13.74 -0.66 -0.17
CA ARG A 216 14.81 -1.58 -0.54
C ARG A 216 15.82 -1.70 0.59
N GLN A 217 16.20 -0.61 1.24
CA GLN A 217 17.08 -0.64 2.41
C GLN A 217 16.44 -1.39 3.59
N TYR A 218 15.13 -1.23 3.83
CA TYR A 218 14.41 -2.06 4.79
C TYR A 218 14.54 -3.55 4.46
N ALA A 219 14.33 -3.95 3.20
CA ALA A 219 14.44 -5.34 2.77
C ALA A 219 15.86 -5.90 3.00
N LEU A 220 16.90 -5.11 2.69
CA LEU A 220 18.30 -5.50 2.92
C LEU A 220 18.60 -5.69 4.43
N ARG A 221 18.18 -4.75 5.28
CA ARG A 221 18.32 -4.87 6.76
C ARG A 221 17.59 -6.10 7.32
N ASN A 222 16.55 -6.57 6.61
CA ASN A 222 15.78 -7.76 6.98
C ASN A 222 16.15 -9.02 6.20
N GLY A 223 17.33 -9.04 5.56
CA GLY A 223 17.98 -10.25 5.06
C GLY A 223 17.82 -10.54 3.57
N ALA A 224 17.20 -9.64 2.80
CA ALA A 224 17.19 -9.75 1.34
C ALA A 224 18.60 -9.66 0.77
N ALA A 225 18.92 -10.51 -0.20
CA ALA A 225 20.22 -10.46 -0.86
C ALA A 225 20.32 -9.21 -1.77
N PRO A 226 21.41 -8.43 -1.74
CA PRO A 226 21.54 -7.20 -2.50
C PRO A 226 21.29 -7.34 -4.00
N HIS A 227 21.76 -8.41 -4.61
CA HIS A 227 21.61 -8.69 -6.05
C HIS A 227 20.17 -9.11 -6.44
N ARG A 228 19.32 -9.44 -5.46
CA ARG A 228 17.90 -9.80 -5.65
C ARG A 228 16.94 -8.68 -5.25
N ALA A 229 17.40 -7.67 -4.55
CA ALA A 229 16.58 -6.55 -4.09
C ALA A 229 16.70 -5.36 -5.06
N VAL A 230 15.60 -4.98 -5.68
CA VAL A 230 15.53 -3.92 -6.69
C VAL A 230 14.58 -2.83 -6.22
N ALA A 231 15.03 -1.58 -6.24
CA ALA A 231 14.14 -0.44 -6.10
C ALA A 231 13.42 -0.21 -7.42
N THR A 232 12.10 -0.17 -7.35
CA THR A 232 11.21 0.17 -8.45
C THR A 232 10.55 1.52 -8.16
N ARG A 233 9.48 1.83 -8.84
CA ARG A 233 8.70 3.06 -8.61
C ARG A 233 7.21 2.76 -8.66
N VAL A 234 6.45 3.51 -7.87
CA VAL A 234 4.99 3.48 -7.94
C VAL A 234 4.55 4.08 -9.27
N LEU A 235 3.64 3.44 -9.97
CA LEU A 235 3.06 3.98 -11.20
C LEU A 235 2.16 5.18 -10.88
N ALA A 236 2.34 6.31 -11.58
CA ALA A 236 1.45 7.45 -11.50
C ALA A 236 0.16 7.18 -12.28
N ASP A 237 -0.96 7.62 -11.73
CA ASP A 237 -2.25 7.49 -12.37
C ASP A 237 -2.35 8.37 -13.63
N ARG A 238 -2.82 7.80 -14.73
CA ARG A 238 -3.01 8.52 -15.99
C ARG A 238 -4.17 9.52 -15.92
N ALA A 239 -5.17 9.29 -15.08
CA ALA A 239 -6.31 10.19 -14.95
C ALA A 239 -5.92 11.61 -14.53
N TYR A 240 -4.79 11.76 -13.82
CA TYR A 240 -4.26 13.07 -13.40
C TYR A 240 -3.10 13.58 -14.29
N ALA A 241 -2.84 12.96 -15.43
CA ALA A 241 -1.77 13.39 -16.34
C ALA A 241 -2.02 14.80 -16.91
N ALA A 242 -3.27 15.19 -17.12
CA ALA A 242 -3.66 16.59 -17.32
C ALA A 242 -3.69 17.32 -15.96
N ALA A 243 -3.08 18.50 -15.85
CA ALA A 243 -3.16 19.27 -14.60
C ALA A 243 -4.61 19.68 -14.36
N PRO A 244 -5.24 19.27 -13.26
CA PRO A 244 -6.60 19.69 -12.97
C PRO A 244 -6.63 21.19 -12.66
N ALA A 245 -7.69 21.86 -13.09
CA ALA A 245 -7.92 23.26 -12.77
C ALA A 245 -8.52 23.41 -11.36
N PRO A 246 -8.25 24.53 -10.65
CA PRO A 246 -8.96 24.88 -9.44
C PRO A 246 -10.47 24.90 -9.66
N SER A 247 -11.24 24.39 -8.69
CA SER A 247 -12.71 24.32 -8.78
C SER A 247 -13.37 25.28 -7.79
N PRO A 248 -13.90 26.42 -8.27
CA PRO A 248 -14.68 27.33 -7.42
C PRO A 248 -15.93 26.65 -6.85
N GLU A 249 -16.48 25.67 -7.58
CA GLU A 249 -17.64 24.91 -7.12
C GLU A 249 -17.34 24.09 -5.88
N ILE A 250 -16.18 23.41 -5.83
CA ILE A 250 -15.72 22.66 -4.65
C ILE A 250 -15.55 23.60 -3.45
N ARG A 251 -14.94 24.77 -3.64
CA ARG A 251 -14.83 25.76 -2.56
C ARG A 251 -16.19 26.18 -2.01
N ARG A 252 -17.16 26.43 -2.90
CA ARG A 252 -18.53 26.83 -2.52
C ARG A 252 -19.28 25.67 -1.84
N ARG A 253 -19.25 24.46 -2.42
CA ARG A 253 -19.97 23.28 -1.91
C ARG A 253 -19.55 22.91 -0.48
N TYR A 254 -18.28 23.00 -0.18
CA TYR A 254 -17.72 22.62 1.11
C TYR A 254 -17.48 23.81 2.06
N GLY A 255 -17.91 25.01 1.72
CA GLY A 255 -17.76 26.20 2.55
C GLY A 255 -16.29 26.53 2.87
N LEU A 256 -15.40 26.40 1.87
CA LEU A 256 -13.96 26.59 2.05
C LEU A 256 -13.52 28.07 1.99
N GLY A 257 -14.45 28.97 1.69
CA GLY A 257 -14.18 30.41 1.60
C GLY A 257 -13.22 30.79 0.47
N SER A 258 -12.81 32.05 0.47
CA SER A 258 -11.84 32.64 -0.47
C SER A 258 -10.43 32.80 0.12
N GLY A 259 -10.26 32.54 1.42
CA GLY A 259 -8.99 32.61 2.11
C GLY A 259 -8.03 31.45 1.76
N PRO A 260 -6.83 31.43 2.39
CA PRO A 260 -5.87 30.37 2.20
C PRO A 260 -6.45 29.01 2.53
N LEU A 261 -6.29 28.05 1.63
CA LEU A 261 -6.80 26.69 1.77
C LEU A 261 -5.66 25.70 1.99
N VAL A 262 -5.63 25.14 3.18
CA VAL A 262 -4.79 24.00 3.55
C VAL A 262 -5.60 22.73 3.33
N SER A 263 -5.10 21.76 2.61
CA SER A 263 -5.80 20.49 2.40
C SER A 263 -5.02 19.29 2.94
N TYR A 264 -5.79 18.28 3.33
CA TYR A 264 -5.32 16.94 3.66
C TYR A 264 -6.25 15.92 3.02
N VAL A 265 -5.68 14.82 2.52
CA VAL A 265 -6.44 13.69 1.98
C VAL A 265 -5.87 12.39 2.53
N GLY A 266 -6.71 11.64 3.22
CA GLY A 266 -6.30 10.36 3.80
C GLY A 266 -7.19 9.89 4.94
N ARG A 267 -6.88 8.69 5.46
CA ARG A 267 -7.59 8.17 6.64
C ARG A 267 -7.31 9.05 7.87
N LEU A 268 -8.33 9.21 8.70
CA LEU A 268 -8.24 9.97 9.96
C LEU A 268 -7.95 9.01 11.13
N ASP A 269 -6.92 8.19 10.98
CA ASP A 269 -6.47 7.21 11.97
C ASP A 269 -5.13 7.63 12.59
N ALA A 270 -4.80 7.07 13.76
CA ALA A 270 -3.63 7.48 14.55
C ALA A 270 -2.30 7.40 13.77
N ASP A 271 -2.16 6.45 12.85
CA ASP A 271 -0.97 6.29 12.00
C ASP A 271 -0.80 7.40 10.96
N LYS A 272 -1.79 8.28 10.80
CA LYS A 272 -1.75 9.44 9.88
C LYS A 272 -1.54 10.78 10.57
N PHE A 273 -1.45 10.77 11.89
CA PHE A 273 -1.27 11.97 12.74
C PHE A 273 -2.27 13.11 12.46
N PRO A 274 -3.61 12.83 12.37
CA PRO A 274 -4.57 13.84 11.97
C PRO A 274 -4.75 14.94 13.02
N LEU A 275 -4.44 14.72 14.30
CA LEU A 275 -4.48 15.74 15.33
C LEU A 275 -3.41 16.81 15.13
N ASP A 276 -2.24 16.45 14.59
CA ASP A 276 -1.18 17.42 14.26
C ASP A 276 -1.65 18.44 13.22
N LEU A 277 -2.59 18.06 12.33
CA LEU A 277 -3.19 18.99 11.35
C LEU A 277 -4.01 20.08 12.04
N VAL A 278 -4.75 19.72 13.08
CA VAL A 278 -5.58 20.69 13.84
C VAL A 278 -4.69 21.66 14.62
N GLU A 279 -3.64 21.14 15.25
CA GLU A 279 -2.65 21.97 15.96
C GLU A 279 -1.88 22.87 14.98
N CYS A 280 -1.50 22.34 13.83
CA CYS A 280 -0.90 23.10 12.74
C CYS A 280 -1.82 24.23 12.28
N LEU A 281 -3.12 23.98 12.06
CA LEU A 281 -4.11 25.00 11.70
C LEU A 281 -4.15 26.12 12.72
N ALA A 282 -4.19 25.80 14.03
CA ALA A 282 -4.22 26.78 15.09
C ALA A 282 -2.98 27.71 15.07
N LEU A 283 -1.80 27.16 14.78
CA LEU A 283 -0.58 27.95 14.64
C LEU A 283 -0.57 28.79 13.35
N VAL A 284 -1.01 28.23 12.23
CA VAL A 284 -1.10 28.94 10.94
C VAL A 284 -2.05 30.13 11.04
N ARG A 285 -3.20 29.97 11.69
CA ARG A 285 -4.20 31.05 11.85
C ARG A 285 -3.71 32.26 12.64
N ARG A 286 -2.65 32.14 13.42
CA ARG A 286 -2.01 33.30 14.08
C ARG A 286 -1.44 34.31 13.08
N GLN A 287 -0.96 33.82 11.91
CA GLN A 287 -0.42 34.66 10.84
C GLN A 287 -1.42 34.85 9.69
N PHE A 288 -2.25 33.85 9.43
CA PHE A 288 -3.27 33.83 8.36
C PHE A 288 -4.65 33.54 8.95
N PRO A 289 -5.31 34.52 9.59
CA PRO A 289 -6.58 34.30 10.29
C PRO A 289 -7.71 33.74 9.42
N GLY A 290 -7.67 34.00 8.11
CA GLY A 290 -8.60 33.45 7.12
C GLY A 290 -8.29 32.06 6.62
N ALA A 291 -7.24 31.38 7.12
CA ALA A 291 -6.88 30.04 6.66
C ALA A 291 -7.91 28.99 7.09
N VAL A 292 -8.24 28.09 6.19
CA VAL A 292 -9.15 26.97 6.37
C VAL A 292 -8.39 25.65 6.12
N LEU A 293 -8.65 24.64 6.96
CA LEU A 293 -8.16 23.29 6.77
C LEU A 293 -9.29 22.39 6.29
N ALA A 294 -9.16 21.84 5.09
CA ALA A 294 -10.07 20.87 4.51
C ALA A 294 -9.46 19.45 4.57
N CYS A 295 -10.10 18.56 5.33
CA CYS A 295 -9.69 17.17 5.48
C CYS A 295 -10.66 16.24 4.74
N ALA A 296 -10.23 15.66 3.62
CA ALA A 296 -10.97 14.63 2.90
C ALA A 296 -10.55 13.24 3.37
N GLY A 297 -11.51 12.47 3.87
CA GLY A 297 -11.35 11.11 4.36
C GLY A 297 -12.17 10.82 5.61
N SER A 298 -12.08 9.58 6.06
CA SER A 298 -12.75 9.08 7.26
C SER A 298 -11.78 8.31 8.15
N GLY A 299 -12.12 8.13 9.43
CA GLY A 299 -11.30 7.37 10.38
C GLY A 299 -11.72 7.59 11.82
N ALA A 300 -11.14 6.82 12.72
CA ALA A 300 -11.51 6.77 14.13
C ALA A 300 -11.27 8.08 14.90
N LEU A 301 -10.39 8.95 14.40
CA LEU A 301 -10.04 10.21 15.07
C LEU A 301 -10.85 11.44 14.57
N ARG A 302 -11.88 11.24 13.73
CA ARG A 302 -12.72 12.34 13.24
C ARG A 302 -13.26 13.23 14.38
N ASP A 303 -13.90 12.59 15.37
CA ASP A 303 -14.54 13.31 16.49
C ASP A 303 -13.48 13.95 17.40
N SER A 304 -12.35 13.28 17.60
CA SER A 304 -11.20 13.83 18.34
C SER A 304 -10.62 15.06 17.65
N MET A 305 -10.57 15.11 16.32
CA MET A 305 -10.16 16.30 15.57
C MET A 305 -11.13 17.46 15.80
N GLN A 306 -12.44 17.20 15.76
CA GLN A 306 -13.46 18.23 16.01
C GLN A 306 -13.37 18.77 17.43
N GLN A 307 -13.25 17.89 18.43
CA GLN A 307 -13.06 18.29 19.83
C GLN A 307 -11.79 19.14 19.99
N ARG A 308 -10.65 18.68 19.42
CA ARG A 308 -9.39 19.40 19.49
C ARG A 308 -9.45 20.78 18.84
N ALA A 309 -10.19 20.90 17.74
CA ALA A 309 -10.42 22.18 17.07
C ALA A 309 -11.23 23.16 17.93
N CYS A 310 -12.22 22.66 18.68
CA CYS A 310 -12.96 23.48 19.66
C CYS A 310 -12.04 23.95 20.79
N GLU A 311 -11.24 23.07 21.38
CA GLU A 311 -10.27 23.37 22.43
C GLU A 311 -9.26 24.47 22.02
N LEU A 312 -8.85 24.46 20.76
CA LEU A 312 -7.89 25.40 20.18
C LEU A 312 -8.55 26.67 19.58
N GLY A 313 -9.90 26.77 19.60
CA GLY A 313 -10.63 27.90 19.05
C GLY A 313 -10.57 28.04 17.54
N VAL A 314 -10.43 26.92 16.80
CA VAL A 314 -10.33 26.89 15.33
C VAL A 314 -11.38 26.00 14.66
N ALA A 315 -12.43 25.64 15.38
CA ALA A 315 -13.50 24.77 14.88
C ALA A 315 -14.24 25.40 13.66
N ASP A 316 -14.31 26.71 13.59
CA ASP A 316 -14.87 27.49 12.49
C ASP A 316 -14.07 27.38 11.19
N ALA A 317 -12.82 26.94 11.27
CA ALA A 317 -11.88 26.82 10.15
C ALA A 317 -11.56 25.36 9.78
N LEU A 318 -12.05 24.38 10.53
CA LEU A 318 -11.88 22.95 10.20
C LEU A 318 -13.07 22.46 9.38
N ARG A 319 -12.79 21.84 8.23
CA ARG A 319 -13.78 21.20 7.35
C ARG A 319 -13.47 19.74 7.21
N LEU A 320 -14.26 18.87 7.85
CA LEU A 320 -14.16 17.40 7.75
C LEU A 320 -15.12 16.92 6.67
N LEU A 321 -14.60 16.79 5.44
CA LEU A 321 -15.40 16.58 4.21
C LEU A 321 -15.96 15.16 4.09
N GLY A 322 -15.46 14.20 4.87
CA GLY A 322 -15.74 12.79 4.64
C GLY A 322 -14.96 12.26 3.43
N THR A 323 -15.39 11.09 2.94
CA THR A 323 -14.78 10.50 1.74
C THR A 323 -15.34 11.22 0.52
N LEU A 324 -14.46 11.80 -0.27
CA LEU A 324 -14.78 12.41 -1.55
C LEU A 324 -14.81 11.38 -2.68
N ASP A 325 -15.62 11.64 -3.69
CA ASP A 325 -15.56 10.91 -4.94
C ASP A 325 -14.25 11.22 -5.69
N LEU A 326 -13.78 10.26 -6.49
CA LEU A 326 -12.52 10.40 -7.22
C LEU A 326 -12.52 11.60 -8.18
N ASP A 327 -13.69 12.00 -8.68
CA ASP A 327 -13.85 13.14 -9.61
C ASP A 327 -13.73 14.50 -8.89
N GLU A 328 -13.99 14.56 -7.58
CA GLU A 328 -13.91 15.79 -6.78
C GLU A 328 -12.50 16.03 -6.23
N LEU A 329 -11.75 14.97 -5.98
CA LEU A 329 -10.43 15.05 -5.36
C LEU A 329 -9.42 15.92 -6.13
N PRO A 330 -9.30 15.82 -7.48
CA PRO A 330 -8.41 16.69 -8.24
C PRO A 330 -8.77 18.17 -8.10
N GLY A 331 -10.07 18.50 -8.11
CA GLY A 331 -10.56 19.86 -7.94
C GLY A 331 -10.23 20.43 -6.57
N LEU A 332 -10.38 19.65 -5.48
CA LEU A 332 -9.98 20.05 -4.13
C LEU A 332 -8.47 20.35 -4.06
N LEU A 333 -7.64 19.42 -4.52
CA LEU A 333 -6.19 19.54 -4.48
C LEU A 333 -5.68 20.71 -5.33
N ALA A 334 -6.24 20.89 -6.54
CA ALA A 334 -5.88 22.00 -7.43
C ALA A 334 -6.31 23.37 -6.85
N SER A 335 -7.41 23.40 -6.07
CA SER A 335 -7.90 24.61 -5.40
C SER A 335 -7.15 24.95 -4.11
N SER A 336 -6.26 24.06 -3.65
CA SER A 336 -5.51 24.23 -2.40
C SER A 336 -4.26 25.05 -2.59
N ASP A 337 -3.94 25.90 -1.62
CA ASP A 337 -2.70 26.68 -1.60
C ASP A 337 -1.54 25.83 -1.08
N VAL A 338 -1.83 24.87 -0.19
CA VAL A 338 -0.86 23.90 0.33
C VAL A 338 -1.54 22.58 0.69
N PHE A 339 -0.88 21.48 0.38
CA PHE A 339 -1.25 20.13 0.82
C PHE A 339 -0.35 19.71 1.97
N VAL A 340 -0.93 19.41 3.13
CA VAL A 340 -0.19 18.95 4.31
C VAL A 340 -0.44 17.46 4.51
N ALA A 341 0.62 16.68 4.50
CA ALA A 341 0.55 15.23 4.67
C ALA A 341 1.49 14.77 5.79
N PRO A 342 1.08 14.82 7.07
CA PRO A 342 1.95 14.39 8.17
C PRO A 342 2.47 12.97 8.00
N HIS A 343 1.67 12.07 7.41
CA HIS A 343 2.10 10.77 6.92
C HIS A 343 1.65 10.56 5.48
N MET A 344 2.61 10.37 4.58
CA MET A 344 2.36 10.16 3.18
C MET A 344 1.79 8.75 2.88
N GLY A 345 0.87 8.68 1.92
CA GLY A 345 0.29 7.45 1.40
C GLY A 345 0.15 7.54 -0.13
N TYR A 346 -0.72 6.71 -0.71
CA TYR A 346 -0.99 6.75 -2.16
C TYR A 346 -1.59 8.08 -2.64
N THR A 347 -2.34 8.78 -1.79
CA THR A 347 -2.87 10.13 -2.06
C THR A 347 -1.78 11.17 -2.34
N LEU A 348 -0.53 10.88 -1.95
CA LEU A 348 0.61 11.69 -2.32
C LEU A 348 0.84 11.74 -3.84
N VAL A 349 0.61 10.64 -4.55
CA VAL A 349 0.74 10.61 -6.01
C VAL A 349 -0.28 11.58 -6.63
N GLU A 350 -1.50 11.57 -6.12
CA GLU A 350 -2.59 12.45 -6.56
C GLU A 350 -2.26 13.92 -6.29
N ALA A 351 -1.85 14.26 -5.07
CA ALA A 351 -1.45 15.62 -4.73
C ALA A 351 -0.30 16.13 -5.61
N ARG A 352 0.72 15.30 -5.84
CA ARG A 352 1.85 15.64 -6.73
C ARG A 352 1.41 15.94 -8.16
N LEU A 353 0.44 15.19 -8.69
CA LEU A 353 -0.08 15.37 -10.06
C LEU A 353 -0.82 16.69 -10.25
N THR A 354 -1.35 17.29 -9.18
CA THR A 354 -2.02 18.60 -9.25
C THR A 354 -1.05 19.80 -9.22
N GLY A 355 0.22 19.59 -8.83
CA GLY A 355 1.19 20.65 -8.65
C GLY A 355 0.94 21.50 -7.40
N VAL A 356 0.13 21.03 -6.44
CA VAL A 356 -0.03 21.69 -5.13
C VAL A 356 1.28 21.58 -4.35
N PRO A 357 1.73 22.65 -3.67
CA PRO A 357 2.90 22.59 -2.79
C PRO A 357 2.66 21.59 -1.65
N ILE A 358 3.66 20.79 -1.31
CA ILE A 358 3.56 19.75 -0.27
C ILE A 358 4.41 20.12 0.93
N VAL A 359 3.82 20.04 2.12
CA VAL A 359 4.49 20.12 3.41
C VAL A 359 4.25 18.84 4.19
N THR A 360 5.32 18.23 4.70
CA THR A 360 5.25 16.94 5.38
C THR A 360 6.33 16.82 6.45
N TYR A 361 6.28 15.75 7.24
CA TYR A 361 7.38 15.40 8.14
C TYR A 361 8.52 14.68 7.43
N ASP A 362 9.76 14.87 7.92
CA ASP A 362 10.95 14.17 7.44
C ASP A 362 11.11 12.83 8.17
N TYR A 363 10.54 11.78 7.61
CA TYR A 363 10.71 10.41 8.07
C TYR A 363 10.25 9.42 7.00
N ASP A 364 10.49 8.11 7.22
CA ASP A 364 10.17 7.07 6.25
C ASP A 364 10.78 7.44 4.88
N PHE A 365 10.03 7.32 3.81
CA PHE A 365 10.47 7.63 2.45
C PHE A 365 10.26 9.11 2.05
N HIS A 366 9.81 9.97 2.94
CA HIS A 366 9.32 11.31 2.58
C HIS A 366 10.40 12.16 1.89
N ALA A 367 11.66 12.08 2.37
CA ALA A 367 12.79 12.79 1.78
C ALA A 367 13.20 12.26 0.37
N GLU A 368 12.78 11.05 -0.01
CA GLU A 368 12.96 10.57 -1.39
C GLU A 368 12.01 11.28 -2.35
N VAL A 369 10.82 11.64 -1.86
CA VAL A 369 9.75 12.24 -2.66
C VAL A 369 9.87 13.74 -2.68
N VAL A 370 9.95 14.36 -1.50
CA VAL A 370 10.02 15.82 -1.34
C VAL A 370 11.48 16.21 -1.04
N LYS A 371 12.02 17.13 -1.82
CA LYS A 371 13.31 17.76 -1.54
C LYS A 371 13.04 19.08 -0.82
N ASP A 372 13.52 19.17 0.43
CA ASP A 372 13.28 20.34 1.29
C ASP A 372 13.75 21.63 0.64
N GLY A 373 12.84 22.61 0.56
CA GLY A 373 13.10 23.90 -0.08
C GLY A 373 13.11 23.91 -1.61
N GLU A 374 13.12 22.75 -2.28
CA GLU A 374 13.17 22.67 -3.75
C GLU A 374 11.82 22.24 -4.36
N THR A 375 11.24 21.15 -3.85
CA THR A 375 10.01 20.54 -4.39
C THR A 375 8.88 20.44 -3.36
N GLY A 376 9.09 20.94 -2.16
CA GLY A 376 8.19 21.00 -1.03
C GLY A 376 8.97 21.30 0.23
N TYR A 377 8.34 21.17 1.38
CA TYR A 377 8.99 21.36 2.67
C TYR A 377 8.89 20.14 3.57
N LEU A 378 9.98 19.89 4.30
CA LEU A 378 10.07 18.86 5.34
C LEU A 378 10.19 19.52 6.73
N ALA A 379 9.48 18.98 7.72
CA ALA A 379 9.64 19.32 9.12
C ALA A 379 10.05 18.08 9.92
N PRO A 380 10.77 18.20 11.03
CA PRO A 380 11.08 17.04 11.87
C PRO A 380 9.82 16.29 12.28
N LEU A 381 9.91 14.97 12.40
CA LEU A 381 8.77 14.13 12.79
C LEU A 381 8.15 14.63 14.10
N ARG A 382 6.82 14.88 14.08
CA ARG A 382 6.02 15.39 15.21
C ARG A 382 6.37 16.82 15.67
N ASP A 383 7.22 17.55 14.96
CA ASP A 383 7.40 18.97 15.17
C ASP A 383 6.28 19.75 14.47
N VAL A 384 5.15 19.91 15.18
CA VAL A 384 3.98 20.61 14.66
C VAL A 384 4.28 22.11 14.44
N SER A 385 5.13 22.71 15.27
CA SER A 385 5.54 24.11 15.09
C SER A 385 6.36 24.28 13.82
N GLY A 386 7.31 23.38 13.56
CA GLY A 386 8.06 23.33 12.32
C GLY A 386 7.17 23.11 11.11
N LEU A 387 6.20 22.19 11.23
CA LEU A 387 5.22 21.92 10.16
C LEU A 387 4.41 23.18 9.84
N ALA A 388 3.86 23.85 10.85
CA ALA A 388 3.10 25.11 10.70
C ALA A 388 3.96 26.23 10.10
N GLY A 389 5.22 26.37 10.55
CA GLY A 389 6.15 27.35 9.97
C GLY A 389 6.41 27.13 8.49
N ARG A 390 6.49 25.86 8.04
CA ARG A 390 6.63 25.52 6.61
C ARG A 390 5.35 25.83 5.81
N VAL A 391 4.17 25.58 6.39
CA VAL A 391 2.89 25.97 5.79
C VAL A 391 2.82 27.51 5.66
N CYS A 392 3.16 28.26 6.69
CA CYS A 392 3.18 29.72 6.64
C CYS A 392 4.13 30.27 5.57
N ARG A 393 5.29 29.62 5.35
CA ARG A 393 6.20 30.00 4.26
C ARG A 393 5.55 29.86 2.88
N VAL A 394 4.83 28.75 2.64
CA VAL A 394 4.12 28.54 1.37
C VAL A 394 3.02 29.59 1.20
N LEU A 395 2.26 29.88 2.26
CA LEU A 395 1.17 30.88 2.20
C LEU A 395 1.66 32.31 2.05
N ALA A 396 2.86 32.63 2.55
CA ALA A 396 3.49 33.94 2.40
C ALA A 396 4.05 34.19 0.97
N ASP A 397 4.40 33.12 0.25
CA ASP A 397 4.85 33.16 -1.15
C ASP A 397 4.10 32.13 -1.99
N PRO A 398 2.83 32.42 -2.37
CA PRO A 398 2.02 31.46 -3.15
C PRO A 398 2.64 31.15 -4.53
N ALA A 399 3.34 32.10 -5.15
CA ALA A 399 3.96 31.90 -6.45
C ALA A 399 5.16 30.94 -6.36
N GLY A 400 6.04 31.14 -5.38
CA GLY A 400 7.15 30.24 -5.09
C GLY A 400 6.67 28.86 -4.68
N GLY A 401 5.62 28.79 -3.83
CA GLY A 401 4.96 27.54 -3.48
C GLY A 401 4.45 26.78 -4.70
N ARG A 402 3.73 27.45 -5.59
CA ARG A 402 3.22 26.83 -6.84
C ARG A 402 4.34 26.36 -7.74
N ALA A 403 5.42 27.15 -7.90
CA ALA A 403 6.58 26.75 -8.67
C ALA A 403 7.25 25.49 -8.09
N MET A 404 7.31 25.37 -6.76
CA MET A 404 7.82 24.21 -6.03
C MET A 404 6.96 22.96 -6.28
N GLY A 405 5.65 23.08 -6.18
CA GLY A 405 4.71 22.00 -6.50
C GLY A 405 4.78 21.54 -7.96
N ASN A 406 4.93 22.49 -8.90
CA ASN A 406 5.08 22.17 -10.32
C ASN A 406 6.39 21.39 -10.60
N ARG A 407 7.52 21.77 -9.99
CA ARG A 407 8.77 20.99 -10.10
C ARG A 407 8.58 19.55 -9.60
N LEU A 408 7.84 19.37 -8.50
CA LEU A 408 7.53 18.04 -7.97
C LEU A 408 6.64 17.24 -8.93
N ARG A 409 5.65 17.89 -9.55
CA ARG A 409 4.78 17.28 -10.56
C ARG A 409 5.57 16.85 -11.81
N GLU A 410 6.42 17.71 -12.35
CA GLU A 410 7.26 17.42 -13.51
C GLU A 410 8.18 16.22 -13.25
N ARG A 411 8.79 16.17 -12.05
CA ARG A 411 9.61 15.02 -11.63
C ARG A 411 8.76 13.75 -11.57
N LEU A 412 7.56 13.79 -11.01
CA LEU A 412 6.66 12.65 -10.97
C LEU A 412 6.33 12.16 -12.38
N LEU A 413 5.90 13.05 -13.27
CA LEU A 413 5.53 12.70 -14.64
C LEU A 413 6.71 12.11 -15.43
N ARG A 414 7.94 12.58 -15.20
CA ARG A 414 9.13 12.00 -15.82
C ARG A 414 9.46 10.61 -15.29
N GLU A 415 9.35 10.39 -13.97
CA GLU A 415 9.90 9.22 -13.30
C GLU A 415 8.89 8.10 -13.05
N HIS A 416 7.59 8.40 -13.07
CA HIS A 416 6.52 7.49 -12.61
C HIS A 416 5.48 7.14 -13.69
N ARG A 417 5.69 7.54 -14.95
CA ARG A 417 4.86 7.09 -16.07
C ARG A 417 5.16 5.63 -16.42
N LEU A 418 4.22 4.97 -17.08
CA LEU A 418 4.36 3.57 -17.48
C LEU A 418 5.63 3.32 -18.29
N GLU A 419 5.98 4.24 -19.18
CA GLU A 419 7.17 4.16 -20.05
C GLU A 419 8.48 4.16 -19.24
N ALA A 420 8.51 4.85 -18.10
CA ALA A 420 9.67 4.89 -17.19
C ALA A 420 9.67 3.74 -16.19
N VAL A 421 8.49 3.32 -15.71
CA VAL A 421 8.34 2.32 -14.65
C VAL A 421 8.37 0.90 -15.20
N ALA A 422 7.68 0.61 -16.32
CA ALA A 422 7.60 -0.72 -16.87
C ALA A 422 8.96 -1.37 -17.18
N PRO A 423 9.96 -0.67 -17.74
CA PRO A 423 11.29 -1.24 -17.95
C PRO A 423 11.97 -1.71 -16.67
N LEU A 424 11.79 -0.99 -15.53
CA LEU A 424 12.37 -1.36 -14.24
C LEU A 424 11.83 -2.71 -13.76
N TYR A 425 10.51 -2.89 -13.84
CA TYR A 425 9.87 -4.15 -13.46
C TYR A 425 10.23 -5.27 -14.42
N ARG A 426 10.22 -5.02 -15.74
CA ARG A 426 10.62 -6.01 -16.74
C ARG A 426 12.02 -6.51 -16.49
N GLN A 427 13.00 -5.62 -16.35
CA GLN A 427 14.38 -5.98 -16.07
C GLN A 427 14.53 -6.77 -14.77
N ALA A 428 13.79 -6.38 -13.71
CA ALA A 428 13.81 -7.09 -12.45
C ALA A 428 13.27 -8.53 -12.61
N TYR A 429 12.14 -8.71 -13.28
CA TYR A 429 11.59 -10.05 -13.53
C TYR A 429 12.44 -10.89 -14.50
N GLU A 430 13.08 -10.28 -15.49
CA GLU A 430 13.97 -10.97 -16.43
C GLU A 430 15.19 -11.60 -15.76
N ARG A 431 15.70 -11.00 -14.68
CA ARG A 431 16.78 -11.60 -13.87
C ARG A 431 16.42 -12.96 -13.31
N VAL A 432 15.13 -13.22 -13.11
CA VAL A 432 14.60 -14.45 -12.49
C VAL A 432 14.00 -15.39 -13.52
N LEU A 433 13.28 -14.85 -14.51
CA LEU A 433 12.56 -15.65 -15.51
C LEU A 433 13.38 -15.87 -16.80
N GLY A 434 14.49 -15.17 -16.96
CA GLY A 434 15.27 -15.11 -18.20
C GLY A 434 14.67 -14.17 -19.23
N SER A 435 15.49 -13.70 -20.16
CA SER A 435 15.02 -12.85 -21.27
C SER A 435 14.00 -13.60 -22.13
N ALA A 436 13.04 -12.88 -22.71
CA ALA A 436 12.19 -13.46 -23.76
C ALA A 436 13.09 -13.82 -24.96
N ARG A 437 13.08 -15.09 -25.35
CA ARG A 437 13.61 -15.47 -26.66
C ARG A 437 12.54 -15.28 -27.69
#